data_cefe5a8da459fd65ff956e81ff1c076b
#
_entry.id   cefe5a8da459fd65ff956e81ff1c076b
#
_cell.length_a   1.000
_cell.length_b   1.000
_cell.length_c   1.000
_cell.angle_alpha   90.00
_cell.angle_beta   90.00
_cell.angle_gamma   90.00
#
_symmetry.space_group_name_H-M   'P 1'
#
loop_
_entity.id
_entity.type
_entity.pdbx_description
1 polymer ?
#
loop_
_entity_poly.entity_id
_entity_poly.type
_entity_poly.pdbx_seq_one_letter_code
_entity_poly.pdbx_strand_id
1 'polypeptide(L)'
;MDNLNQTDSIVIYQTTDGETCIDVKFQDETVWLSQAQMAELFQKDRTVIGRHINNIFKEGELEESLVCAKFAHTKDYGRREGFTQRTETTLYNLDVIISVGYRVKSKRGTQFRIWANKILKQYLLQGYAINERIASQKFDELSQLVKVLGRTI
;
A
#
# COMPACT_ATOMS: atom_id res chain seq x y z
N MET A 1 21.09 -17.60 -0.43
CA MET A 1 19.71 -18.13 -0.33
C MET A 1 18.87 -17.11 0.36
N ASP A 2 18.13 -16.45 -0.45
CA ASP A 2 17.59 -15.16 -0.11
C ASP A 2 16.23 -15.30 0.54
N ASN A 3 16.16 -14.98 1.81
CA ASN A 3 14.91 -14.81 2.52
C ASN A 3 14.15 -13.61 1.96
N LEU A 4 13.46 -13.83 0.85
CA LEU A 4 12.54 -12.86 0.24
C LEU A 4 11.16 -12.87 0.90
N ASN A 5 11.08 -13.27 2.16
CA ASN A 5 9.84 -13.29 2.93
C ASN A 5 9.85 -12.30 4.10
N GLN A 6 10.53 -11.16 3.94
CA GLN A 6 10.16 -10.03 4.77
C GLN A 6 9.03 -9.28 4.07
N THR A 7 7.82 -9.70 4.37
CA THR A 7 6.67 -8.83 4.25
C THR A 7 6.89 -7.69 5.23
N ASP A 8 7.56 -6.66 4.77
CA ASP A 8 7.58 -5.41 5.51
C ASP A 8 6.14 -4.91 5.56
N SER A 9 5.48 -5.16 6.68
CA SER A 9 4.14 -4.64 6.92
C SER A 9 4.23 -3.13 7.02
N ILE A 10 3.94 -2.46 5.93
CA ILE A 10 3.81 -1.01 5.93
C ILE A 10 2.38 -0.67 6.29
N VAL A 11 2.20 0.05 7.37
CA VAL A 11 0.92 0.64 7.71
C VAL A 11 0.67 1.80 6.77
N ILE A 12 -0.13 1.57 5.73
CA ILE A 12 -0.54 2.65 4.81
C ILE A 12 -1.46 3.62 5.54
N TYR A 13 -2.34 3.09 6.36
CA TYR A 13 -3.35 3.84 7.07
C TYR A 13 -3.69 3.14 8.37
N GLN A 14 -3.58 3.86 9.46
CA GLN A 14 -4.01 3.39 10.77
C GLN A 14 -5.32 4.07 11.14
N THR A 15 -6.38 3.29 11.33
CA THR A 15 -7.62 3.79 11.89
C THR A 15 -7.40 4.24 13.34
N THR A 16 -8.23 5.16 13.80
CA THR A 16 -8.15 5.69 15.18
C THR A 16 -8.31 4.61 16.26
N ASP A 17 -8.89 3.47 15.90
CA ASP A 17 -9.02 2.28 16.77
C ASP A 17 -7.84 1.31 16.67
N GLY A 18 -6.89 1.53 15.77
CA GLY A 18 -5.67 0.75 15.66
C GLY A 18 -5.83 -0.63 15.01
N GLU A 19 -7.01 -0.99 14.54
CA GLU A 19 -7.31 -2.37 14.14
C GLU A 19 -6.94 -2.73 12.69
N THR A 20 -6.57 -1.77 11.86
CA THR A 20 -6.31 -2.08 10.45
C THR A 20 -4.83 -1.99 10.11
N CYS A 21 -4.16 -3.13 10.19
CA CYS A 21 -2.88 -3.36 9.55
C CYS A 21 -3.11 -4.23 8.33
N ILE A 22 -2.83 -3.72 7.14
CA ILE A 22 -2.84 -4.52 5.91
C ILE A 22 -1.40 -4.83 5.55
N ASP A 23 -1.12 -6.11 5.41
CA ASP A 23 0.16 -6.57 4.91
C ASP A 23 0.32 -6.11 3.46
N VAL A 24 1.30 -5.27 3.25
CA VAL A 24 1.52 -4.62 1.97
C VAL A 24 2.82 -5.10 1.37
N LYS A 25 2.77 -5.50 0.12
CA LYS A 25 3.98 -5.83 -0.62
C LYS A 25 4.68 -4.52 -1.01
N PHE A 26 5.85 -4.29 -0.45
CA PHE A 26 6.71 -3.17 -0.83
C PHE A 26 7.67 -3.63 -1.93
N GLN A 27 7.54 -3.03 -3.09
CA GLN A 27 8.41 -3.28 -4.22
C GLN A 27 8.51 -2.00 -5.07
N ASP A 28 9.71 -1.70 -5.55
CA ASP A 28 9.96 -0.53 -6.41
C ASP A 28 9.58 0.82 -5.78
N GLU A 29 9.83 0.97 -4.46
CA GLU A 29 9.50 2.17 -3.68
C GLU A 29 8.01 2.54 -3.68
N THR A 30 7.15 1.57 -3.94
CA THR A 30 5.69 1.73 -3.89
C THR A 30 5.05 0.55 -3.19
N VAL A 31 3.79 0.72 -2.90
CA VAL A 31 2.95 -0.24 -2.22
C VAL A 31 1.97 -0.83 -3.22
N TRP A 32 1.77 -2.14 -3.15
CA TRP A 32 0.89 -2.87 -4.06
C TRP A 32 -0.24 -3.56 -3.30
N LEU A 33 -1.47 -3.28 -3.69
CA LEU A 33 -2.66 -3.95 -3.16
C LEU A 33 -3.52 -4.51 -4.29
N SER A 34 -4.15 -5.65 -4.01
CA SER A 34 -5.20 -6.19 -4.85
C SER A 34 -6.52 -5.43 -4.64
N GLN A 35 -7.46 -5.61 -5.55
CA GLN A 35 -8.82 -5.07 -5.42
C GLN A 35 -9.51 -5.56 -4.14
N ALA A 36 -9.33 -6.83 -3.78
CA ALA A 36 -9.88 -7.40 -2.56
C ALA A 36 -9.28 -6.76 -1.30
N GLN A 37 -7.97 -6.51 -1.30
CA GLN A 37 -7.30 -5.84 -0.18
C GLN A 37 -7.77 -4.39 -0.04
N MET A 38 -7.99 -3.68 -1.14
CA MET A 38 -8.56 -2.32 -1.11
C MET A 38 -10.00 -2.31 -0.60
N ALA A 39 -10.78 -3.31 -0.96
CA ALA A 39 -12.14 -3.48 -0.44
C ALA A 39 -12.15 -3.64 1.09
N GLU A 40 -11.21 -4.40 1.62
CA GLU A 40 -11.01 -4.56 3.06
C GLU A 40 -10.52 -3.25 3.71
N LEU A 41 -9.51 -2.60 3.11
CA LEU A 41 -8.94 -1.34 3.61
C LEU A 41 -9.99 -0.25 3.77
N PHE A 42 -10.82 -0.07 2.74
CA PHE A 42 -11.84 0.99 2.73
C PHE A 42 -13.20 0.52 3.22
N GLN A 43 -13.33 -0.74 3.59
CA GLN A 43 -14.59 -1.39 4.00
C GLN A 43 -15.73 -1.10 3.02
N LYS A 44 -15.49 -1.43 1.80
CA LYS A 44 -16.42 -1.28 0.69
C LYS A 44 -16.44 -2.55 -0.15
N ASP A 45 -17.55 -2.78 -0.81
CA ASP A 45 -17.69 -3.93 -1.68
C ASP A 45 -16.62 -3.94 -2.79
N ARG A 46 -16.09 -5.11 -3.10
CA ARG A 46 -15.09 -5.29 -4.15
C ARG A 46 -15.54 -4.76 -5.51
N THR A 47 -16.83 -4.92 -5.83
CA THR A 47 -17.42 -4.43 -7.09
C THR A 47 -17.37 -2.92 -7.18
N VAL A 48 -17.63 -2.23 -6.07
CA VAL A 48 -17.56 -0.76 -5.98
C VAL A 48 -16.11 -0.29 -6.16
N ILE A 49 -15.16 -0.96 -5.53
CA ILE A 49 -13.74 -0.67 -5.71
C ILE A 49 -13.33 -0.82 -7.17
N GLY A 50 -13.74 -1.92 -7.82
CA GLY A 50 -13.47 -2.16 -9.24
C GLY A 50 -14.03 -1.07 -10.14
N ARG A 51 -15.22 -0.58 -9.86
CA ARG A 51 -15.82 0.53 -10.60
C ARG A 51 -15.05 1.83 -10.43
N HIS A 52 -14.59 2.14 -9.23
CA HIS A 52 -13.73 3.30 -9.00
C HIS A 52 -12.41 3.20 -9.77
N ILE A 53 -11.76 2.05 -9.75
CA ILE A 53 -10.53 1.79 -10.48
C ILE A 53 -10.73 2.00 -11.98
N ASN A 54 -11.78 1.42 -12.55
CA ASN A 54 -12.12 1.58 -13.97
C ASN A 54 -12.37 3.04 -14.33
N ASN A 55 -13.07 3.78 -13.48
CA ASN A 55 -13.32 5.20 -13.69
C ASN A 55 -12.06 6.06 -13.63
N ILE A 56 -11.12 5.73 -12.75
CA ILE A 56 -9.81 6.41 -12.67
C ILE A 56 -9.08 6.31 -14.01
N PHE A 57 -9.04 5.13 -14.61
CA PHE A 57 -8.41 4.93 -15.91
C PHE A 57 -9.19 5.57 -17.05
N LYS A 58 -10.52 5.42 -17.04
CA LYS A 58 -11.40 6.00 -18.06
C LYS A 58 -11.35 7.52 -18.11
N GLU A 59 -11.22 8.17 -16.96
CA GLU A 59 -11.11 9.63 -16.85
C GLU A 59 -9.70 10.14 -17.13
N GLY A 60 -8.73 9.25 -17.32
CA GLY A 60 -7.35 9.61 -17.60
C GLY A 60 -6.57 10.15 -16.40
N GLU A 61 -7.06 9.95 -15.17
CA GLU A 61 -6.35 10.37 -13.97
C GLU A 61 -5.04 9.61 -13.80
N LEU A 62 -5.03 8.31 -14.08
CA LEU A 62 -3.86 7.45 -14.06
C LEU A 62 -3.81 6.58 -15.31
N GLU A 63 -2.61 6.24 -15.75
CA GLU A 63 -2.39 5.32 -16.85
C GLU A 63 -2.23 3.89 -16.35
N GLU A 64 -3.11 2.98 -16.79
CA GLU A 64 -3.18 1.60 -16.32
C GLU A 64 -1.85 0.87 -16.46
N SER A 65 -1.14 1.04 -17.57
CA SER A 65 0.13 0.36 -17.84
C SER A 65 1.24 0.70 -16.82
N LEU A 66 1.17 1.86 -16.18
CA LEU A 66 2.17 2.34 -15.24
C LEU A 66 1.87 1.98 -13.77
N VAL A 67 0.60 1.71 -13.46
CA VAL A 67 0.14 1.60 -12.08
C VAL A 67 -0.42 0.21 -11.72
N CYS A 68 -0.49 -0.68 -12.69
CA CYS A 68 -0.95 -2.06 -12.51
C CYS A 68 0.16 -3.06 -12.80
N ALA A 69 0.17 -4.15 -12.06
CA ALA A 69 1.04 -5.27 -12.32
C ALA A 69 0.29 -6.59 -12.06
N LYS A 70 0.58 -7.58 -12.88
CA LYS A 70 0.02 -8.92 -12.70
C LYS A 70 1.03 -9.83 -12.01
N PHE A 71 0.60 -10.44 -10.93
CA PHE A 71 1.39 -11.42 -10.20
C PHE A 71 0.76 -12.80 -10.30
N ALA A 72 1.55 -13.77 -10.77
CA ALA A 72 1.13 -15.15 -10.82
C ALA A 72 1.48 -15.86 -9.51
N HIS A 73 0.55 -16.61 -8.96
CA HIS A 73 0.79 -17.52 -7.86
C HIS A 73 0.16 -18.87 -8.16
N THR A 74 0.83 -19.92 -7.71
CA THR A 74 0.35 -21.28 -7.83
C THR A 74 -0.30 -21.72 -6.54
N LYS A 75 -1.53 -22.25 -6.64
CA LYS A 75 -2.19 -22.93 -5.52
C LYS A 75 -2.24 -24.42 -5.79
N ASP A 76 -1.92 -25.21 -4.79
CA ASP A 76 -2.18 -26.64 -4.84
C ASP A 76 -3.69 -26.88 -4.88
N TYR A 77 -4.14 -27.56 -5.94
CA TYR A 77 -5.56 -27.79 -6.13
C TYR A 77 -5.98 -29.04 -5.35
N GLY A 78 -6.45 -28.82 -4.12
CA GLY A 78 -7.36 -29.64 -3.34
C GLY A 78 -6.99 -31.12 -3.18
N ARG A 79 -7.62 -32.01 -3.90
CA ARG A 79 -7.66 -33.45 -3.64
C ARG A 79 -6.83 -34.30 -4.59
N ARG A 80 -6.13 -33.70 -5.53
CA ARG A 80 -5.30 -34.44 -6.51
C ARG A 80 -3.86 -33.98 -6.40
N GLU A 81 -3.00 -34.87 -5.93
CA GLU A 81 -1.56 -34.66 -5.95
C GLU A 81 -1.10 -34.40 -7.39
N GLY A 82 -0.39 -33.29 -7.60
CA GLY A 82 0.21 -32.95 -8.89
C GLY A 82 -0.55 -31.94 -9.73
N PHE A 83 -1.71 -31.41 -9.30
CA PHE A 83 -2.43 -30.35 -9.99
C PHE A 83 -2.24 -29.02 -9.27
N THR A 84 -1.43 -28.15 -9.87
CA THR A 84 -1.27 -26.76 -9.45
C THR A 84 -2.09 -25.88 -10.37
N GLN A 85 -2.95 -25.04 -9.78
CA GLN A 85 -3.65 -24.00 -10.53
C GLN A 85 -2.85 -22.71 -10.46
N ARG A 86 -2.46 -22.21 -11.63
CA ARG A 86 -1.83 -20.91 -11.75
C ARG A 86 -2.91 -19.84 -11.79
N THR A 87 -2.93 -18.97 -10.77
CA THR A 87 -3.85 -17.84 -10.69
C THR A 87 -3.08 -16.54 -10.84
N GLU A 88 -3.55 -15.65 -11.69
CA GLU A 88 -3.00 -14.30 -11.80
C GLU A 88 -3.85 -13.32 -11.00
N THR A 89 -3.21 -12.53 -10.16
CA THR A 89 -3.85 -11.44 -9.43
C THR A 89 -3.29 -10.11 -9.90
N THR A 90 -4.16 -9.19 -10.25
CA THR A 90 -3.77 -7.82 -10.57
C THR A 90 -3.55 -7.04 -9.28
N LEU A 91 -2.40 -6.43 -9.15
CA LEU A 91 -2.06 -5.52 -8.06
C LEU A 91 -2.00 -4.10 -8.58
N TYR A 92 -2.37 -3.18 -7.72
CA TYR A 92 -2.43 -1.75 -7.99
C TYR A 92 -1.48 -1.02 -7.04
N ASN A 93 -0.76 -0.04 -7.56
CA ASN A 93 0.22 0.69 -6.77
C ASN A 93 -0.43 1.76 -5.87
N LEU A 94 0.41 2.47 -5.11
CA LEU A 94 -0.02 3.50 -4.17
C LEU A 94 -0.82 4.62 -4.84
N ASP A 95 -0.53 4.99 -6.07
CA ASP A 95 -1.28 6.03 -6.80
C ASP A 95 -2.75 5.64 -6.96
N VAL A 96 -3.01 4.39 -7.33
CA VAL A 96 -4.39 3.87 -7.44
C VAL A 96 -5.06 3.83 -6.08
N ILE A 97 -4.35 3.37 -5.05
CA ILE A 97 -4.88 3.28 -3.68
C ILE A 97 -5.33 4.66 -3.18
N ILE A 98 -4.51 5.67 -3.38
CA ILE A 98 -4.83 7.06 -3.01
C ILE A 98 -6.05 7.57 -3.79
N SER A 99 -6.08 7.37 -5.10
CA SER A 99 -7.19 7.80 -5.95
C SER A 99 -8.51 7.13 -5.56
N VAL A 100 -8.47 5.84 -5.24
CA VAL A 100 -9.64 5.12 -4.72
C VAL A 100 -10.09 5.70 -3.38
N GLY A 101 -9.17 5.99 -2.48
CA GLY A 101 -9.46 6.58 -1.17
C GLY A 101 -10.20 7.90 -1.26
N TYR A 102 -9.92 8.72 -2.27
CA TYR A 102 -10.63 9.97 -2.51
C TYR A 102 -12.04 9.79 -3.12
N ARG A 103 -12.34 8.65 -3.68
CA ARG A 103 -13.63 8.38 -4.35
C ARG A 103 -14.60 7.58 -3.51
N VAL A 104 -14.12 6.78 -2.59
CA VAL A 104 -14.92 5.83 -1.83
C VAL A 104 -15.82 6.53 -0.83
N LYS A 105 -17.13 6.22 -0.91
CA LYS A 105 -18.13 6.67 0.07
C LYS A 105 -18.29 5.61 1.15
N SER A 106 -17.44 5.66 2.15
CA SER A 106 -17.51 4.81 3.33
C SER A 106 -16.97 5.58 4.54
N LYS A 107 -17.24 5.08 5.73
CA LYS A 107 -16.68 5.66 6.95
C LYS A 107 -15.15 5.66 6.91
N ARG A 108 -14.54 4.58 6.44
CA ARG A 108 -13.09 4.48 6.28
C ARG A 108 -12.54 5.36 5.17
N GLY A 109 -13.24 5.50 4.07
CA GLY A 109 -12.89 6.47 3.04
C GLY A 109 -12.89 7.90 3.56
N THR A 110 -13.89 8.25 4.37
CA THR A 110 -13.96 9.56 5.03
C THR A 110 -12.78 9.76 5.98
N GLN A 111 -12.46 8.79 6.82
CA GLN A 111 -11.31 8.83 7.72
C GLN A 111 -9.99 8.98 6.95
N PHE A 112 -9.85 8.26 5.85
CA PHE A 112 -8.70 8.38 4.96
C PHE A 112 -8.54 9.82 4.43
N ARG A 113 -9.62 10.42 3.94
CA ARG A 113 -9.59 11.80 3.43
C ARG A 113 -9.28 12.82 4.51
N ILE A 114 -9.78 12.65 5.73
CA ILE A 114 -9.45 13.51 6.86
C ILE A 114 -7.96 13.44 7.17
N TRP A 115 -7.42 12.24 7.23
CA TRP A 115 -5.99 12.02 7.45
C TRP A 115 -5.13 12.62 6.33
N ALA A 116 -5.47 12.35 5.08
CA ALA A 116 -4.76 12.89 3.91
C ALA A 116 -4.81 14.41 3.87
N ASN A 117 -5.96 14.99 4.18
CA ASN A 117 -6.13 16.45 4.26
C ASN A 117 -5.24 17.07 5.32
N LYS A 118 -5.12 16.43 6.48
CA LYS A 118 -4.21 16.87 7.54
C LYS A 118 -2.76 16.93 7.06
N ILE A 119 -2.30 15.90 6.37
CA ILE A 119 -0.94 15.82 5.83
C ILE A 119 -0.71 16.87 4.75
N LEU A 120 -1.64 17.04 3.83
CA LEU A 120 -1.57 18.08 2.80
C LEU A 120 -1.51 19.48 3.40
N LYS A 121 -2.30 19.77 4.42
CA LYS A 121 -2.24 21.05 5.13
C LYS A 121 -0.88 21.27 5.79
N GLN A 122 -0.34 20.27 6.44
CA GLN A 122 1.00 20.37 7.03
C GLN A 122 2.05 20.71 5.97
N TYR A 123 2.03 20.02 4.86
CA TYR A 123 2.96 20.27 3.76
C TYR A 123 2.80 21.70 3.19
N LEU A 124 1.57 22.12 2.92
CA LEU A 124 1.29 23.42 2.28
C LEU A 124 1.55 24.61 3.22
N LEU A 125 1.24 24.48 4.50
CA LEU A 125 1.33 25.57 5.46
C LEU A 125 2.69 25.63 6.18
N GLN A 126 3.30 24.49 6.42
CA GLN A 126 4.59 24.40 7.14
C GLN A 126 5.78 24.21 6.20
N GLY A 127 5.53 23.86 4.93
CA GLY A 127 6.55 23.56 3.94
C GLY A 127 7.07 22.13 3.96
N TYR A 128 6.61 21.29 4.90
CA TYR A 128 6.97 19.87 4.99
C TYR A 128 5.90 19.06 5.71
N ALA A 129 5.85 17.77 5.43
CA ALA A 129 5.10 16.79 6.18
C ALA A 129 6.03 15.62 6.52
N ILE A 130 6.03 15.19 7.78
CA ILE A 130 6.91 14.13 8.28
C ILE A 130 6.06 12.93 8.67
N ASN A 131 6.42 11.76 8.15
CA ASN A 131 6.00 10.50 8.70
C ASN A 131 6.93 10.17 9.87
N GLU A 132 6.51 10.42 11.09
CA GLU A 132 7.31 10.25 12.30
C GLU A 132 7.85 8.83 12.46
N ARG A 133 7.08 7.83 12.08
CA ARG A 133 7.47 6.42 12.16
C ARG A 133 8.65 6.10 11.24
N ILE A 134 8.58 6.51 9.98
CA ILE A 134 9.65 6.29 9.00
C ILE A 134 10.84 7.19 9.32
N ALA A 135 10.63 8.43 9.71
CA ALA A 135 11.68 9.35 10.09
C ALA A 135 12.48 8.81 11.28
N SER A 136 11.81 8.24 12.29
CA SER A 136 12.45 7.60 13.44
C SER A 136 13.30 6.40 13.04
N GLN A 137 12.79 5.51 12.19
CA GLN A 137 13.53 4.36 11.68
C GLN A 137 14.77 4.79 10.90
N LYS A 138 14.64 5.75 10.02
CA LYS A 138 15.77 6.29 9.22
C LYS A 138 16.81 6.99 10.09
N PHE A 139 16.38 7.67 11.13
CA PHE A 139 17.28 8.26 12.10
C PHE A 139 18.09 7.21 12.85
N ASP A 140 17.46 6.12 13.28
CA ASP A 140 18.14 5.00 13.96
C ASP A 140 19.17 4.32 13.04
N GLU A 141 18.81 4.08 11.77
CA GLU A 141 19.71 3.53 10.76
C GLU A 141 20.94 4.43 10.56
N LEU A 142 20.72 5.73 10.44
CA LEU A 142 21.77 6.72 10.28
C LEU A 142 22.68 6.77 11.52
N SER A 143 22.09 6.72 12.72
CA SER A 143 22.85 6.69 13.98
C SER A 143 23.73 5.45 14.10
N GLN A 144 23.23 4.28 13.69
CA GLN A 144 24.01 3.04 13.65
C GLN A 144 25.15 3.13 12.65
N LEU A 145 24.92 3.69 11.47
CA LEU A 145 25.94 3.89 10.45
C LEU A 145 27.07 4.80 10.95
N VAL A 146 26.73 5.90 11.61
CA VAL A 146 27.70 6.83 12.21
C VAL A 146 28.53 6.13 13.29
N LYS A 147 27.92 5.30 14.13
CA LYS A 147 28.65 4.50 15.15
C LYS A 147 29.63 3.51 14.52
N VAL A 148 29.25 2.84 13.44
CA VAL A 148 30.11 1.91 12.71
C VAL A 148 31.29 2.65 12.09
N LEU A 149 31.07 3.79 11.46
CA LEU A 149 32.13 4.63 10.89
C LEU A 149 33.03 5.20 11.96
N GLY A 150 32.50 5.55 13.13
CA GLY A 150 33.31 6.03 14.28
C GLY A 150 34.21 4.99 14.90
N ARG A 151 33.95 3.70 14.70
CA ARG A 151 34.81 2.61 15.22
C ARG A 151 35.95 2.24 14.30
N THR A 152 36.00 2.78 13.09
CA THR A 152 37.02 2.48 12.08
C THR A 152 38.13 3.52 12.01
N ILE A 153 38.08 4.51 12.87
CA ILE A 153 39.14 5.55 12.95
C ILE A 153 40.15 5.21 14.06
#